data_7dc05473f4ebe6132aca6680a1242a3d
#
_entry.id   7dc05473f4ebe6132aca6680a1242a3d
#
_cell.length_a   1.000
_cell.length_b   1.000
_cell.length_c   1.000
_cell.angle_alpha   90.00
_cell.angle_beta   90.00
_cell.angle_gamma   90.00
#
_symmetry.space_group_name_H-M   'P 1'
#
loop_
_entity.id
_entity.type
_entity.pdbx_description
1 polymer ?
#
loop_
_entity_poly.entity_id
_entity_poly.type
_entity_poly.pdbx_seq_one_letter_code
_entity_poly.pdbx_strand_id
1 'polypeptide(L)'
;MSKLLCIYHKNCPDGFGAAWVVRRALGMKHVEMHAAAHQTVPPDVCRRTVLMVDFSYPRRIIERMLSEAESVLILDHHKTARDDLRTLEHPGLATVFDMDLSGAGIAWEQFFPGEPLPQLLAHIQDHDLWKFNLARTREIMAGLFSWPYDFHVWDRLMGSVETLAMDGRVLLRAKEKELSEIRATAGLPRLRIAGWLVPAFNVPHTCVGLASAAAAADEPFAACYWVTESQVSFSLRSAPHGLDVAEIAGQYGGGGHEHAAGFRLSLKDARKFFGVGGLPAPFQLPVPAGECPVLADEVAA
;
A
#
# COMPACT_ATOMS: atom_id res chain seq x y z
N MET A 1 -18.50 16.59 22.02
CA MET A 1 -18.74 15.71 20.86
C MET A 1 -17.46 14.93 20.64
N SER A 2 -17.54 13.62 20.49
CA SER A 2 -16.39 12.79 20.11
C SER A 2 -15.92 13.21 18.70
N LYS A 3 -14.60 13.25 18.49
CA LYS A 3 -14.06 13.51 17.15
C LYS A 3 -14.42 12.34 16.23
N LEU A 4 -14.70 12.61 14.95
CA LEU A 4 -14.77 11.59 13.93
C LEU A 4 -13.45 10.83 13.89
N LEU A 5 -13.48 9.50 13.85
CA LEU A 5 -12.29 8.67 13.69
C LEU A 5 -12.12 8.33 12.22
N CYS A 6 -11.06 8.85 11.60
CA CYS A 6 -10.68 8.48 10.24
C CYS A 6 -9.59 7.40 10.29
N ILE A 7 -9.93 6.21 9.81
CA ILE A 7 -9.01 5.07 9.66
C ILE A 7 -8.58 5.02 8.19
N TYR A 8 -7.28 5.05 7.94
CA TYR A 8 -6.73 5.04 6.58
C TYR A 8 -5.61 4.03 6.40
N HIS A 9 -5.38 3.59 5.18
CA HIS A 9 -4.34 2.61 4.85
C HIS A 9 -2.95 3.18 5.14
N LYS A 10 -2.22 2.50 6.03
CA LYS A 10 -0.88 2.91 6.48
C LYS A 10 0.18 2.64 5.41
N ASN A 11 1.16 3.54 5.30
CA ASN A 11 2.31 3.40 4.40
C ASN A 11 1.92 3.24 2.92
N CYS A 12 0.78 3.80 2.54
CA CYS A 12 0.24 3.84 1.20
C CYS A 12 0.03 5.31 0.78
N PRO A 13 0.50 5.75 -0.39
CA PRO A 13 0.25 7.10 -0.87
C PRO A 13 -1.24 7.38 -1.09
N ASP A 14 -2.00 6.38 -1.55
CA ASP A 14 -3.43 6.52 -1.76
C ASP A 14 -4.17 6.65 -0.43
N GLY A 15 -3.91 5.78 0.53
CA GLY A 15 -4.50 5.88 1.87
C GLY A 15 -4.15 7.18 2.57
N PHE A 16 -2.90 7.64 2.47
CA PHE A 16 -2.52 8.93 3.06
C PHE A 16 -3.11 10.11 2.29
N GLY A 17 -3.22 10.01 0.96
CA GLY A 17 -3.93 10.96 0.10
C GLY A 17 -5.40 11.08 0.48
N ALA A 18 -6.08 9.96 0.69
CA ALA A 18 -7.47 9.94 1.16
C ALA A 18 -7.61 10.58 2.54
N ALA A 19 -6.71 10.27 3.49
CA ALA A 19 -6.68 10.92 4.80
C ALA A 19 -6.41 12.43 4.70
N TRP A 20 -5.55 12.86 3.77
CA TRP A 20 -5.31 14.28 3.49
C TRP A 20 -6.58 14.97 2.98
N VAL A 21 -7.35 14.33 2.11
CA VAL A 21 -8.65 14.83 1.64
C VAL A 21 -9.61 15.02 2.81
N VAL A 22 -9.77 14.02 3.67
CA VAL A 22 -10.62 14.09 4.88
C VAL A 22 -10.19 15.23 5.79
N ARG A 23 -8.88 15.36 6.03
CA ARG A 23 -8.33 16.46 6.83
C ARG A 23 -8.63 17.83 6.21
N ARG A 24 -8.49 17.95 4.90
CA ARG A 24 -8.77 19.20 4.18
C ARG A 24 -10.25 19.59 4.28
N ALA A 25 -11.15 18.61 4.17
CA ALA A 25 -12.60 18.84 4.23
C ALA A 25 -13.10 19.20 5.64
N LEU A 26 -12.63 18.47 6.65
CA LEU A 26 -13.23 18.53 8.00
C LEU A 26 -12.36 19.27 9.02
N GLY A 27 -11.06 19.38 8.78
CA GLY A 27 -10.10 20.00 9.70
C GLY A 27 -9.70 19.10 10.87
N MET A 28 -8.43 19.19 11.27
CA MET A 28 -7.83 18.36 12.35
C MET A 28 -8.47 18.52 13.74
N LYS A 29 -9.20 19.62 13.97
CA LYS A 29 -9.92 19.82 15.23
C LYS A 29 -11.09 18.86 15.39
N HIS A 30 -11.64 18.37 14.29
CA HIS A 30 -12.87 17.56 14.25
C HIS A 30 -12.61 16.09 13.93
N VAL A 31 -11.39 15.75 13.48
CA VAL A 31 -11.02 14.40 13.04
C VAL A 31 -9.79 13.90 13.80
N GLU A 32 -9.85 12.66 14.25
CA GLU A 32 -8.72 11.90 14.75
C GLU A 32 -8.27 10.94 13.63
N MET A 33 -6.99 10.95 13.30
CA MET A 33 -6.42 10.14 12.23
C MET A 33 -5.78 8.88 12.80
N HIS A 34 -6.13 7.71 12.26
CA HIS A 34 -5.58 6.41 12.65
C HIS A 34 -5.06 5.65 11.42
N ALA A 35 -3.76 5.45 11.36
CA ALA A 35 -3.12 4.68 10.30
C ALA A 35 -3.25 3.18 10.60
N ALA A 36 -3.99 2.43 9.78
CA ALA A 36 -4.24 1.01 9.92
C ALA A 36 -3.52 0.19 8.84
N ALA A 37 -3.18 -1.04 9.16
CA ALA A 37 -2.68 -2.02 8.21
C ALA A 37 -3.50 -3.32 8.34
N HIS A 38 -3.50 -4.14 7.28
CA HIS A 38 -4.13 -5.44 7.33
C HIS A 38 -3.55 -6.30 8.47
N GLN A 39 -4.42 -7.05 9.14
CA GLN A 39 -4.09 -7.91 10.29
C GLN A 39 -3.64 -7.16 11.57
N THR A 40 -3.86 -5.84 11.65
CA THR A 40 -3.67 -5.09 12.89
C THR A 40 -4.94 -5.03 13.72
N VAL A 41 -4.76 -4.81 15.03
CA VAL A 41 -5.90 -4.62 15.95
C VAL A 41 -6.58 -3.28 15.63
N PRO A 42 -7.91 -3.24 15.48
CA PRO A 42 -8.62 -2.00 15.27
C PRO A 42 -8.53 -1.08 16.51
N PRO A 43 -8.61 0.24 16.29
CA PRO A 43 -8.70 1.20 17.39
C PRO A 43 -10.03 1.08 18.13
N ASP A 44 -10.12 1.73 19.28
CA ASP A 44 -11.39 1.89 20.01
C ASP A 44 -12.37 2.75 19.20
N VAL A 45 -13.56 2.19 18.94
CA VAL A 45 -14.62 2.83 18.15
C VAL A 45 -15.89 3.11 18.98
N CYS A 46 -15.86 2.84 20.29
CA CYS A 46 -17.03 2.94 21.14
C CYS A 46 -17.66 4.35 21.08
N ARG A 47 -18.94 4.41 20.66
CA ARG A 47 -19.73 5.65 20.49
C ARG A 47 -19.05 6.69 19.57
N ARG A 48 -18.35 6.23 18.54
CA ARG A 48 -17.69 7.10 17.58
C ARG A 48 -18.30 6.96 16.20
N THR A 49 -18.35 8.06 15.46
CA THR A 49 -18.53 8.02 14.01
C THR A 49 -17.19 7.64 13.40
N VAL A 50 -17.15 6.56 12.62
CA VAL A 50 -15.95 6.00 12.00
C VAL A 50 -16.02 6.20 10.49
N LEU A 51 -14.95 6.72 9.91
CA LEU A 51 -14.74 6.81 8.47
C LEU A 51 -13.50 5.99 8.12
N MET A 52 -13.65 4.99 7.27
CA MET A 52 -12.53 4.25 6.69
C MET A 52 -12.30 4.72 5.26
N VAL A 53 -11.06 5.00 4.89
CA VAL A 53 -10.68 5.45 3.55
C VAL A 53 -9.50 4.64 3.02
N ASP A 54 -9.60 4.15 1.79
CA ASP A 54 -8.62 3.27 1.16
C ASP A 54 -8.28 2.04 2.02
N PHE A 55 -9.19 1.65 2.87
CA PHE A 55 -8.98 0.57 3.83
C PHE A 55 -10.31 0.01 4.35
N SER A 56 -10.34 -1.30 4.51
CA SER A 56 -11.40 -1.97 5.26
C SER A 56 -10.83 -3.11 6.11
N TYR A 57 -11.38 -3.28 7.30
CA TYR A 57 -11.19 -4.50 8.07
C TYR A 57 -12.04 -5.64 7.51
N PRO A 58 -11.65 -6.92 7.73
CA PRO A 58 -12.49 -8.06 7.39
C PRO A 58 -13.88 -7.98 8.04
N ARG A 59 -14.88 -8.53 7.35
CA ARG A 59 -16.30 -8.51 7.77
C ARG A 59 -16.51 -8.74 9.25
N ARG A 60 -15.90 -9.78 9.82
CA ARG A 60 -16.03 -10.10 11.26
C ARG A 60 -15.62 -8.94 12.17
N ILE A 61 -14.62 -8.17 11.76
CA ILE A 61 -14.18 -6.99 12.53
C ILE A 61 -15.15 -5.84 12.35
N ILE A 62 -15.65 -5.61 11.13
CA ILE A 62 -16.66 -4.58 10.85
C ILE A 62 -17.95 -4.86 11.63
N GLU A 63 -18.44 -6.11 11.67
CA GLU A 63 -19.61 -6.50 12.47
C GLU A 63 -19.43 -6.17 13.97
N ARG A 64 -18.24 -6.43 14.52
CA ARG A 64 -17.94 -6.05 15.90
C ARG A 64 -17.89 -4.52 16.06
N MET A 65 -17.25 -3.81 15.15
CA MET A 65 -17.20 -2.34 15.21
C MET A 65 -18.60 -1.72 15.16
N LEU A 66 -19.50 -2.27 14.36
CA LEU A 66 -20.90 -1.82 14.26
C LEU A 66 -21.70 -2.02 15.54
N SER A 67 -21.32 -2.96 16.40
CA SER A 67 -21.96 -3.14 17.71
C SER A 67 -21.50 -2.11 18.75
N GLU A 68 -20.41 -1.41 18.51
CA GLU A 68 -19.80 -0.46 19.45
C GLU A 68 -19.82 0.99 18.93
N ALA A 69 -19.67 1.18 17.62
CA ALA A 69 -19.63 2.49 16.97
C ALA A 69 -21.03 3.11 16.82
N GLU A 70 -21.09 4.42 16.72
CA GLU A 70 -22.31 5.15 16.36
C GLU A 70 -22.68 4.91 14.88
N SER A 71 -21.70 4.98 14.00
CA SER A 71 -21.83 4.68 12.57
C SER A 71 -20.46 4.39 11.94
N VAL A 72 -20.46 3.69 10.82
CA VAL A 72 -19.28 3.36 10.02
C VAL A 72 -19.56 3.70 8.56
N LEU A 73 -18.73 4.53 7.96
CA LEU A 73 -18.68 4.78 6.51
C LEU A 73 -17.35 4.23 5.96
N ILE A 74 -17.43 3.47 4.89
CA ILE A 74 -16.26 2.90 4.19
C ILE A 74 -16.23 3.45 2.77
N LEU A 75 -15.11 4.09 2.42
CA LEU A 75 -14.78 4.57 1.07
C LEU A 75 -13.55 3.80 0.59
N ASP A 76 -13.75 2.80 -0.27
CA ASP A 76 -12.67 1.87 -0.62
C ASP A 76 -12.82 1.38 -2.07
N HIS A 77 -11.76 0.83 -2.64
CA HIS A 77 -11.71 0.28 -4.00
C HIS A 77 -11.10 -1.13 -4.06
N HIS A 78 -10.80 -1.73 -2.92
CA HIS A 78 -10.25 -3.08 -2.88
C HIS A 78 -11.33 -4.13 -3.18
N LYS A 79 -11.14 -4.91 -4.26
CA LYS A 79 -12.05 -5.98 -4.70
C LYS A 79 -12.37 -6.96 -3.57
N THR A 80 -11.35 -7.39 -2.83
CA THR A 80 -11.50 -8.35 -1.72
C THR A 80 -12.36 -7.80 -0.58
N ALA A 81 -12.22 -6.52 -0.24
CA ALA A 81 -13.03 -5.86 0.79
C ALA A 81 -14.49 -5.71 0.33
N ARG A 82 -14.71 -5.27 -0.91
CA ARG A 82 -16.05 -5.19 -1.50
C ARG A 82 -16.77 -6.55 -1.45
N ASP A 83 -16.09 -7.61 -1.88
CA ASP A 83 -16.70 -8.94 -1.96
C ASP A 83 -17.00 -9.53 -0.57
N ASP A 84 -16.14 -9.28 0.42
CA ASP A 84 -16.33 -9.69 1.82
C ASP A 84 -17.51 -8.96 2.50
N LEU A 85 -17.72 -7.69 2.17
CA LEU A 85 -18.77 -6.86 2.76
C LEU A 85 -20.08 -6.82 1.96
N ARG A 86 -20.12 -7.40 0.76
CA ARG A 86 -21.24 -7.31 -0.20
C ARG A 86 -22.62 -7.64 0.39
N THR A 87 -22.67 -8.55 1.33
CA THR A 87 -23.93 -9.02 1.95
C THR A 87 -24.10 -8.54 3.39
N LEU A 88 -23.25 -7.61 3.85
CA LEU A 88 -23.36 -7.06 5.18
C LEU A 88 -24.32 -5.86 5.17
N GLU A 89 -25.49 -6.05 5.73
CA GLU A 89 -26.50 -5.01 5.90
C GLU A 89 -26.59 -4.62 7.38
N HIS A 90 -26.44 -3.34 7.67
CA HIS A 90 -26.58 -2.80 9.01
C HIS A 90 -26.98 -1.32 8.94
N PRO A 91 -27.95 -0.82 9.75
CA PRO A 91 -28.41 0.58 9.66
C PRO A 91 -27.34 1.61 9.97
N GLY A 92 -26.30 1.25 10.71
CA GLY A 92 -25.14 2.10 11.01
C GLY A 92 -23.98 1.95 10.02
N LEU A 93 -24.12 1.17 8.93
CA LEU A 93 -23.08 0.97 7.92
C LEU A 93 -23.47 1.64 6.61
N ALA A 94 -22.56 2.44 6.06
CA ALA A 94 -22.59 2.87 4.67
C ALA A 94 -21.28 2.50 3.99
N THR A 95 -21.34 2.07 2.73
CA THR A 95 -20.16 1.72 1.94
C THR A 95 -20.23 2.33 0.55
N VAL A 96 -19.10 2.84 0.08
CA VAL A 96 -18.90 3.26 -1.31
C VAL A 96 -17.69 2.49 -1.82
N PHE A 97 -17.93 1.62 -2.80
CA PHE A 97 -16.90 0.88 -3.49
C PHE A 97 -16.90 1.27 -4.98
N ASP A 98 -15.78 1.83 -5.44
CA ASP A 98 -15.59 2.18 -6.85
C ASP A 98 -14.22 1.67 -7.31
N MET A 99 -14.21 0.75 -8.26
CA MET A 99 -12.98 0.14 -8.78
C MET A 99 -12.30 0.98 -9.86
N ASP A 100 -12.94 2.03 -10.35
CA ASP A 100 -12.40 2.93 -11.37
C ASP A 100 -11.68 4.14 -10.76
N LEU A 101 -11.85 4.37 -9.45
CA LEU A 101 -11.20 5.39 -8.66
C LEU A 101 -10.27 4.76 -7.61
N SER A 102 -9.26 5.51 -7.20
CA SER A 102 -8.46 5.19 -6.02
C SER A 102 -9.15 5.62 -4.72
N GLY A 103 -8.71 5.16 -3.56
CA GLY A 103 -9.27 5.57 -2.28
C GLY A 103 -9.23 7.10 -2.07
N ALA A 104 -8.17 7.78 -2.51
CA ALA A 104 -8.08 9.24 -2.49
C ALA A 104 -9.06 9.88 -3.49
N GLY A 105 -9.26 9.26 -4.65
CA GLY A 105 -10.25 9.70 -5.64
C GLY A 105 -11.68 9.60 -5.11
N ILE A 106 -12.04 8.47 -4.51
CA ILE A 106 -13.36 8.28 -3.87
C ILE A 106 -13.57 9.30 -2.74
N ALA A 107 -12.56 9.50 -1.89
CA ALA A 107 -12.63 10.49 -0.84
C ALA A 107 -12.81 11.91 -1.41
N TRP A 108 -12.12 12.24 -2.53
CA TRP A 108 -12.29 13.54 -3.18
C TRP A 108 -13.72 13.75 -3.70
N GLU A 109 -14.25 12.80 -4.44
CA GLU A 109 -15.64 12.87 -4.93
C GLU A 109 -16.67 12.97 -3.78
N GLN A 110 -16.42 12.30 -2.67
CA GLN A 110 -17.29 12.34 -1.49
C GLN A 110 -17.32 13.72 -0.82
N PHE A 111 -16.17 14.38 -0.70
CA PHE A 111 -16.04 15.61 0.08
C PHE A 111 -16.00 16.88 -0.76
N PHE A 112 -15.67 16.79 -2.04
CA PHE A 112 -15.54 17.90 -3.00
C PHE A 112 -16.20 17.55 -4.33
N PRO A 113 -17.50 17.17 -4.32
CA PRO A 113 -18.19 16.70 -5.51
C PRO A 113 -18.19 17.76 -6.61
N GLY A 114 -17.77 17.35 -7.82
CA GLY A 114 -17.69 18.24 -8.98
C GLY A 114 -16.45 19.15 -9.02
N GLU A 115 -15.58 19.12 -8.00
CA GLU A 115 -14.29 19.81 -8.07
C GLU A 115 -13.23 18.93 -8.77
N PRO A 116 -12.35 19.54 -9.58
CA PRO A 116 -11.30 18.76 -10.25
C PRO A 116 -10.35 18.13 -9.21
N LEU A 117 -10.03 16.86 -9.43
CA LEU A 117 -9.07 16.13 -8.59
C LEU A 117 -7.70 16.85 -8.62
N PRO A 118 -7.07 17.17 -7.48
CA PRO A 118 -5.74 17.75 -7.43
C PRO A 118 -4.72 16.93 -8.21
N GLN A 119 -3.82 17.59 -8.94
CA GLN A 119 -2.89 16.94 -9.86
C GLN A 119 -2.07 15.82 -9.18
N LEU A 120 -1.57 16.04 -7.96
CA LEU A 120 -0.83 15.00 -7.24
C LEU A 120 -1.72 13.78 -6.94
N LEU A 121 -2.96 14.00 -6.51
CA LEU A 121 -3.91 12.89 -6.27
C LEU A 121 -4.27 12.16 -7.57
N ALA A 122 -4.35 12.87 -8.70
CA ALA A 122 -4.56 12.25 -10.00
C ALA A 122 -3.39 11.31 -10.38
N HIS A 123 -2.13 11.70 -10.10
CA HIS A 123 -0.98 10.83 -10.31
C HIS A 123 -0.93 9.66 -9.32
N ILE A 124 -1.34 9.87 -8.07
CA ILE A 124 -1.48 8.78 -7.10
C ILE A 124 -2.50 7.76 -7.62
N GLN A 125 -3.68 8.21 -8.07
CA GLN A 125 -4.72 7.34 -8.65
C GLN A 125 -4.24 6.60 -9.90
N ASP A 126 -3.58 7.29 -10.83
CA ASP A 126 -3.03 6.69 -12.05
C ASP A 126 -2.00 5.60 -11.76
N HIS A 127 -1.19 5.80 -10.70
CA HIS A 127 -0.23 4.82 -10.21
C HIS A 127 -0.91 3.66 -9.48
N ASP A 128 -1.85 3.95 -8.57
CA ASP A 128 -2.47 2.96 -7.71
C ASP A 128 -3.33 1.97 -8.52
N LEU A 129 -4.10 2.52 -9.47
CA LEU A 129 -4.89 1.73 -10.43
C LEU A 129 -4.02 1.10 -11.55
N TRP A 130 -2.70 1.28 -11.51
CA TRP A 130 -1.73 0.74 -12.46
C TRP A 130 -1.99 1.14 -13.91
N LYS A 131 -2.64 2.29 -14.14
CA LYS A 131 -3.03 2.79 -15.49
C LYS A 131 -1.87 3.44 -16.24
N PHE A 132 -1.07 4.27 -15.56
CA PHE A 132 0.05 5.03 -16.12
C PHE A 132 -0.30 5.81 -17.39
N ASN A 133 -1.51 6.35 -17.45
CA ASN A 133 -2.02 7.15 -18.56
C ASN A 133 -1.54 8.61 -18.50
N LEU A 134 -1.18 9.09 -17.31
CA LEU A 134 -0.68 10.44 -17.15
C LEU A 134 0.84 10.48 -17.36
N ALA A 135 1.30 11.50 -18.05
CA ALA A 135 2.73 11.69 -18.29
C ALA A 135 3.50 11.85 -16.98
N ARG A 136 4.61 11.14 -16.85
CA ARG A 136 5.54 11.23 -15.71
C ARG A 136 4.99 10.73 -14.37
N THR A 137 3.91 9.96 -14.35
CA THR A 137 3.40 9.37 -13.09
C THR A 137 4.50 8.59 -12.36
N ARG A 138 5.32 7.82 -13.07
CA ARG A 138 6.40 7.02 -12.43
C ARG A 138 7.42 7.89 -11.73
N GLU A 139 7.83 8.98 -12.36
CA GLU A 139 8.76 9.94 -11.79
C GLU A 139 8.15 10.68 -10.61
N ILE A 140 6.93 11.19 -10.75
CA ILE A 140 6.22 11.90 -9.68
C ILE A 140 6.07 11.00 -8.45
N MET A 141 5.65 9.75 -8.65
CA MET A 141 5.51 8.80 -7.56
C MET A 141 6.86 8.43 -6.92
N ALA A 142 7.92 8.28 -7.71
CA ALA A 142 9.25 8.04 -7.16
C ALA A 142 9.74 9.22 -6.31
N GLY A 143 9.47 10.45 -6.74
CA GLY A 143 9.72 11.65 -5.95
C GLY A 143 8.89 11.66 -4.67
N LEU A 144 7.58 11.37 -4.75
CA LEU A 144 6.68 11.34 -3.60
C LEU A 144 7.11 10.29 -2.56
N PHE A 145 7.53 9.10 -2.98
CA PHE A 145 8.02 8.05 -2.07
C PHE A 145 9.29 8.41 -1.29
N SER A 146 9.99 9.47 -1.66
CA SER A 146 11.14 9.97 -0.90
C SER A 146 10.76 10.88 0.26
N TRP A 147 9.49 11.26 0.37
CA TRP A 147 8.97 12.12 1.42
C TRP A 147 8.19 11.35 2.49
N PRO A 148 8.21 11.81 3.75
CA PRO A 148 7.44 11.18 4.81
C PRO A 148 5.93 11.39 4.62
N TYR A 149 5.13 10.48 5.17
CA TYR A 149 3.68 10.63 5.29
C TYR A 149 3.36 11.60 6.43
N ASP A 150 3.56 12.89 6.18
CA ASP A 150 3.28 14.01 7.06
C ASP A 150 2.37 15.01 6.38
N PHE A 151 1.30 15.43 7.04
CA PHE A 151 0.29 16.30 6.44
C PHE A 151 0.82 17.68 6.06
N HIS A 152 1.74 18.27 6.84
CA HIS A 152 2.32 19.57 6.51
C HIS A 152 3.29 19.48 5.33
N VAL A 153 4.00 18.37 5.22
CA VAL A 153 4.82 18.08 4.04
C VAL A 153 3.91 17.95 2.82
N TRP A 154 2.86 17.17 2.90
CA TRP A 154 1.95 16.93 1.78
C TRP A 154 1.16 18.17 1.36
N ASP A 155 0.82 19.08 2.27
CA ASP A 155 0.24 20.38 1.92
C ASP A 155 1.12 21.16 0.91
N ARG A 156 2.46 21.09 1.07
CA ARG A 156 3.41 21.69 0.12
C ARG A 156 3.55 20.90 -1.17
N LEU A 157 3.59 19.56 -1.06
CA LEU A 157 3.77 18.67 -2.22
C LEU A 157 2.58 18.72 -3.18
N MET A 158 1.37 19.01 -2.72
CA MET A 158 0.18 19.16 -3.58
C MET A 158 0.38 20.24 -4.67
N GLY A 159 1.19 21.27 -4.40
CA GLY A 159 1.53 22.31 -5.39
C GLY A 159 2.91 22.12 -6.06
N SER A 160 3.61 21.00 -5.83
CA SER A 160 5.02 20.81 -6.21
C SER A 160 5.26 19.64 -7.15
N VAL A 161 4.30 19.31 -7.99
CA VAL A 161 4.33 18.10 -8.86
C VAL A 161 5.52 18.09 -9.80
N GLU A 162 5.92 19.26 -10.35
CA GLU A 162 7.10 19.39 -11.22
C GLU A 162 8.40 19.07 -10.46
N THR A 163 8.54 19.54 -9.24
CA THR A 163 9.71 19.24 -8.40
C THR A 163 9.77 17.75 -8.10
N LEU A 164 8.63 17.14 -7.74
CA LEU A 164 8.55 15.68 -7.53
C LEU A 164 8.95 14.90 -8.79
N ALA A 165 8.56 15.35 -9.98
CA ALA A 165 8.95 14.69 -11.24
C ALA A 165 10.47 14.79 -11.50
N MET A 166 11.07 15.93 -11.20
CA MET A 166 12.50 16.14 -11.37
C MET A 166 13.32 15.26 -10.41
N ASP A 167 12.99 15.28 -9.14
CA ASP A 167 13.63 14.46 -8.11
C ASP A 167 13.44 12.97 -8.40
N GLY A 168 12.22 12.59 -8.74
CA GLY A 168 11.85 11.21 -9.01
C GLY A 168 12.57 10.61 -10.22
N ARG A 169 12.85 11.40 -11.26
CA ARG A 169 13.64 10.93 -12.41
C ARG A 169 15.03 10.49 -12.00
N VAL A 170 15.66 11.22 -11.08
CA VAL A 170 17.00 10.84 -10.55
C VAL A 170 16.91 9.58 -9.70
N LEU A 171 15.90 9.52 -8.81
CA LEU A 171 15.66 8.39 -7.93
C LEU A 171 15.32 7.11 -8.70
N LEU A 172 14.48 7.18 -9.74
CA LEU A 172 14.18 6.04 -10.60
C LEU A 172 15.43 5.50 -11.29
N ARG A 173 16.23 6.37 -11.91
CA ARG A 173 17.46 5.97 -12.57
C ARG A 173 18.42 5.24 -11.61
N ALA A 174 18.55 5.74 -10.38
CA ALA A 174 19.37 5.09 -9.36
C ALA A 174 18.82 3.70 -8.99
N LYS A 175 17.51 3.59 -8.75
CA LYS A 175 16.85 2.32 -8.43
C LYS A 175 16.90 1.31 -9.58
N GLU A 176 16.72 1.75 -10.81
CA GLU A 176 16.83 0.89 -12.01
C GLU A 176 18.24 0.30 -12.16
N LYS A 177 19.25 1.13 -11.91
CA LYS A 177 20.66 0.68 -11.90
C LYS A 177 20.87 -0.38 -10.81
N GLU A 178 20.46 -0.11 -9.58
CA GLU A 178 20.54 -1.03 -8.45
C GLU A 178 19.85 -2.38 -8.76
N LEU A 179 18.63 -2.34 -9.28
CA LEU A 179 17.90 -3.55 -9.66
C LEU A 179 18.57 -4.32 -10.79
N SER A 180 19.18 -3.64 -11.75
CA SER A 180 19.92 -4.29 -12.83
C SER A 180 21.13 -5.05 -12.30
N GLU A 181 21.84 -4.49 -11.32
CA GLU A 181 22.97 -5.13 -10.63
C GLU A 181 22.52 -6.33 -9.78
N ILE A 182 21.42 -6.21 -9.04
CA ILE A 182 20.83 -7.32 -8.29
C ILE A 182 20.47 -8.48 -9.22
N ARG A 183 19.84 -8.20 -10.36
CA ARG A 183 19.46 -9.22 -11.35
C ARG A 183 20.67 -9.90 -11.96
N ALA A 184 21.71 -9.14 -12.30
CA ALA A 184 22.94 -9.67 -12.86
C ALA A 184 23.65 -10.62 -11.89
N THR A 185 23.53 -10.37 -10.59
CA THR A 185 24.20 -11.15 -9.54
C THR A 185 23.36 -12.34 -9.08
N ALA A 186 22.04 -12.14 -8.88
CA ALA A 186 21.14 -13.16 -8.31
C ALA A 186 20.54 -14.10 -9.36
N GLY A 187 20.62 -13.78 -10.65
CA GLY A 187 19.88 -14.49 -11.70
C GLY A 187 18.37 -14.22 -11.60
N LEU A 188 17.57 -15.12 -12.18
CA LEU A 188 16.11 -15.10 -12.13
C LEU A 188 15.58 -16.34 -11.38
N PRO A 189 15.67 -16.37 -10.04
CA PRO A 189 15.16 -17.50 -9.28
C PRO A 189 13.66 -17.64 -9.52
N ARG A 190 13.18 -18.88 -9.52
CA ARG A 190 11.77 -19.18 -9.71
C ARG A 190 11.24 -19.94 -8.51
N LEU A 191 10.02 -19.61 -8.10
CA LEU A 191 9.30 -20.30 -7.04
C LEU A 191 7.99 -20.86 -7.59
N ARG A 192 7.53 -21.94 -6.97
CA ARG A 192 6.20 -22.50 -7.26
C ARG A 192 5.19 -21.88 -6.30
N ILE A 193 4.32 -21.02 -6.83
CA ILE A 193 3.27 -20.32 -6.07
C ILE A 193 1.93 -20.71 -6.70
N ALA A 194 0.98 -21.23 -5.92
CA ALA A 194 -0.33 -21.70 -6.38
C ALA A 194 -0.25 -22.64 -7.61
N GLY A 195 0.76 -23.50 -7.66
CA GLY A 195 0.98 -24.41 -8.79
C GLY A 195 1.82 -23.84 -9.95
N TRP A 196 1.95 -22.53 -10.05
CA TRP A 196 2.70 -21.83 -11.11
C TRP A 196 4.17 -21.68 -10.76
N LEU A 197 5.06 -21.97 -11.71
CA LEU A 197 6.51 -21.73 -11.57
C LEU A 197 6.82 -20.34 -12.14
N VAL A 198 7.01 -19.36 -11.27
CA VAL A 198 7.11 -17.93 -11.63
C VAL A 198 8.42 -17.30 -11.16
N PRO A 199 8.90 -16.23 -11.81
CA PRO A 199 10.02 -15.45 -11.29
C PRO A 199 9.73 -14.94 -9.88
N ALA A 200 10.71 -15.07 -8.97
CA ALA A 200 10.56 -14.64 -7.60
C ALA A 200 11.86 -14.08 -7.06
N PHE A 201 11.85 -12.82 -6.61
CA PHE A 201 13.04 -12.11 -6.16
C PHE A 201 13.00 -11.84 -4.66
N ASN A 202 14.11 -12.13 -3.99
CA ASN A 202 14.33 -11.60 -2.65
C ASN A 202 14.89 -10.19 -2.79
N VAL A 203 14.08 -9.18 -2.49
CA VAL A 203 14.46 -7.78 -2.58
C VAL A 203 13.95 -7.00 -1.38
N PRO A 204 14.60 -5.90 -0.99
CA PRO A 204 14.05 -5.00 0.01
C PRO A 204 12.63 -4.55 -0.36
N HIS A 205 11.77 -4.40 0.65
CA HIS A 205 10.37 -3.95 0.45
C HIS A 205 10.26 -2.71 -0.46
N THR A 206 11.21 -1.78 -0.35
CA THR A 206 11.26 -0.54 -1.15
C THR A 206 11.53 -0.74 -2.64
N CYS A 207 11.98 -1.93 -3.05
CA CYS A 207 12.27 -2.28 -4.45
C CYS A 207 11.19 -3.12 -5.13
N VAL A 208 10.19 -3.57 -4.35
CA VAL A 208 9.19 -4.56 -4.79
C VAL A 208 8.44 -4.13 -6.05
N GLY A 209 7.94 -2.89 -6.11
CA GLY A 209 7.13 -2.43 -7.24
C GLY A 209 7.87 -2.47 -8.58
N LEU A 210 9.10 -1.98 -8.61
CA LEU A 210 9.92 -1.97 -9.83
C LEU A 210 10.42 -3.36 -10.21
N ALA A 211 10.84 -4.16 -9.22
CA ALA A 211 11.40 -5.48 -9.46
C ALA A 211 10.36 -6.45 -10.05
N SER A 212 9.16 -6.48 -9.50
CA SER A 212 8.10 -7.39 -9.92
C SER A 212 7.41 -6.98 -11.22
N ALA A 213 7.21 -5.68 -11.45
CA ALA A 213 6.60 -5.18 -12.68
C ALA A 213 7.39 -5.58 -13.93
N ALA A 214 8.71 -5.38 -13.90
CA ALA A 214 9.57 -5.73 -15.02
C ALA A 214 9.71 -7.25 -15.22
N ALA A 215 9.48 -8.06 -14.19
CA ALA A 215 9.54 -9.51 -14.29
C ALA A 215 8.24 -10.16 -14.72
N ALA A 216 7.12 -9.45 -14.61
CA ALA A 216 5.79 -9.96 -14.94
C ALA A 216 5.41 -9.81 -16.42
N ALA A 217 6.19 -9.10 -17.23
CA ALA A 217 5.80 -8.71 -18.60
C ALA A 217 5.42 -9.90 -19.50
N ASP A 218 6.20 -10.98 -19.44
CA ASP A 218 6.03 -12.18 -20.27
C ASP A 218 5.69 -13.43 -19.43
N GLU A 219 5.22 -13.24 -18.20
CA GLU A 219 4.94 -14.32 -17.26
C GLU A 219 3.49 -14.26 -16.79
N PRO A 220 2.89 -15.37 -16.35
CA PRO A 220 1.56 -15.35 -15.75
C PRO A 220 1.43 -14.34 -14.62
N PHE A 221 2.49 -14.24 -13.81
CA PHE A 221 2.75 -13.22 -12.80
C PHE A 221 4.19 -13.33 -12.30
N ALA A 222 4.66 -12.37 -11.54
CA ALA A 222 5.94 -12.42 -10.84
C ALA A 222 5.75 -12.14 -9.35
N ALA A 223 6.68 -12.63 -8.53
CA ALA A 223 6.70 -12.41 -7.10
C ALA A 223 7.96 -11.68 -6.66
N CYS A 224 7.81 -10.81 -5.68
CA CYS A 224 8.90 -10.38 -4.83
C CYS A 224 8.64 -10.84 -3.41
N TYR A 225 9.69 -11.14 -2.65
CA TYR A 225 9.55 -11.49 -1.25
C TYR A 225 10.67 -10.91 -0.41
N TRP A 226 10.38 -10.71 0.86
CA TRP A 226 11.39 -10.34 1.87
C TRP A 226 11.10 -11.06 3.17
N VAL A 227 12.18 -11.34 3.89
CA VAL A 227 12.16 -12.11 5.13
C VAL A 227 12.36 -11.15 6.30
N THR A 228 11.52 -11.29 7.32
CA THR A 228 11.69 -10.63 8.61
C THR A 228 11.97 -11.67 9.70
N GLU A 229 12.16 -11.25 10.93
CA GLU A 229 12.41 -12.17 12.06
C GLU A 229 11.29 -13.21 12.26
N SER A 230 10.05 -12.89 11.92
CA SER A 230 8.88 -13.73 12.21
C SER A 230 8.15 -14.25 10.98
N GLN A 231 8.32 -13.64 9.82
CA GLN A 231 7.50 -13.93 8.64
C GLN A 231 8.22 -13.66 7.32
N VAL A 232 7.65 -14.20 6.24
CA VAL A 232 7.98 -13.86 4.86
C VAL A 232 6.78 -13.17 4.25
N SER A 233 7.01 -11.99 3.69
CA SER A 233 6.01 -11.26 2.92
C SER A 233 6.25 -11.48 1.44
N PHE A 234 5.18 -11.77 0.72
CA PHE A 234 5.15 -11.92 -0.73
C PHE A 234 4.33 -10.79 -1.34
N SER A 235 4.85 -10.20 -2.41
CA SER A 235 4.13 -9.27 -3.26
C SER A 235 4.09 -9.81 -4.67
N LEU A 236 2.90 -9.90 -5.22
CA LEU A 236 2.63 -10.44 -6.55
C LEU A 236 2.27 -9.31 -7.51
N ARG A 237 2.74 -9.42 -8.75
CA ARG A 237 2.34 -8.53 -9.84
C ARG A 237 2.09 -9.36 -11.10
N SER A 238 1.06 -8.98 -11.86
CA SER A 238 0.80 -9.48 -13.19
C SER A 238 0.67 -8.33 -14.19
N ALA A 239 0.91 -8.64 -15.47
CA ALA A 239 0.59 -7.73 -16.56
C ALA A 239 -0.93 -7.71 -16.81
N PRO A 240 -1.49 -6.75 -17.58
CA PRO A 240 -2.93 -6.70 -17.87
C PRO A 240 -3.52 -7.96 -18.52
N HIS A 241 -2.70 -8.78 -19.13
CA HIS A 241 -3.08 -10.08 -19.71
C HIS A 241 -2.69 -11.28 -18.80
N GLY A 242 -2.11 -11.02 -17.64
CA GLY A 242 -1.70 -12.03 -16.67
C GLY A 242 -2.86 -12.49 -15.78
N LEU A 243 -2.52 -13.33 -14.79
CA LEU A 243 -3.51 -13.88 -13.86
C LEU A 243 -3.97 -12.83 -12.83
N ASP A 244 -5.18 -13.00 -12.30
CA ASP A 244 -5.65 -12.28 -11.12
C ASP A 244 -4.83 -12.69 -9.88
N VAL A 245 -3.89 -11.85 -9.49
CA VAL A 245 -3.00 -12.13 -8.35
C VAL A 245 -3.69 -11.92 -7.01
N ALA A 246 -4.86 -11.25 -6.95
CA ALA A 246 -5.65 -11.16 -5.74
C ALA A 246 -6.27 -12.52 -5.37
N GLU A 247 -6.75 -13.28 -6.36
CA GLU A 247 -7.24 -14.65 -6.15
C GLU A 247 -6.11 -15.60 -5.70
N ILE A 248 -4.91 -15.42 -6.28
CA ILE A 248 -3.72 -16.18 -5.85
C ILE A 248 -3.33 -15.84 -4.41
N ALA A 249 -3.25 -14.56 -4.08
CA ALA A 249 -2.92 -14.11 -2.73
C ALA A 249 -3.97 -14.58 -1.69
N GLY A 250 -5.25 -14.58 -2.07
CA GLY A 250 -6.37 -15.05 -1.25
C GLY A 250 -6.20 -16.49 -0.77
N GLN A 251 -5.61 -17.38 -1.58
CA GLN A 251 -5.33 -18.79 -1.22
C GLN A 251 -4.37 -18.90 -0.02
N TYR A 252 -3.61 -17.85 0.26
CA TYR A 252 -2.65 -17.77 1.36
C TYR A 252 -3.09 -16.80 2.47
N GLY A 253 -4.38 -16.38 2.46
CA GLY A 253 -4.92 -15.44 3.45
C GLY A 253 -4.50 -13.98 3.23
N GLY A 254 -4.06 -13.66 2.01
CA GLY A 254 -3.77 -12.30 1.56
C GLY A 254 -4.88 -11.71 0.72
N GLY A 255 -4.56 -10.69 -0.09
CA GLY A 255 -5.49 -10.01 -0.98
C GLY A 255 -4.85 -8.82 -1.68
N GLY A 256 -5.68 -7.99 -2.31
CA GLY A 256 -5.28 -6.81 -3.06
C GLY A 256 -6.13 -6.58 -4.31
N HIS A 257 -5.49 -6.06 -5.34
CA HIS A 257 -6.07 -5.81 -6.66
C HIS A 257 -5.74 -6.93 -7.64
N GLU A 258 -6.45 -6.98 -8.75
CA GLU A 258 -6.29 -7.97 -9.81
C GLU A 258 -4.83 -8.14 -10.27
N HIS A 259 -4.10 -7.04 -10.44
CA HIS A 259 -2.71 -7.06 -10.92
C HIS A 259 -1.65 -6.72 -9.85
N ALA A 260 -2.07 -6.49 -8.60
CA ALA A 260 -1.20 -6.13 -7.50
C ALA A 260 -1.75 -6.63 -6.17
N ALA A 261 -1.20 -7.72 -5.66
CA ALA A 261 -1.66 -8.34 -4.43
C ALA A 261 -0.49 -8.84 -3.59
N GLY A 262 -0.77 -9.28 -2.36
CA GLY A 262 0.27 -9.83 -1.51
C GLY A 262 -0.28 -10.68 -0.38
N PHE A 263 0.61 -11.48 0.22
CA PHE A 263 0.30 -12.30 1.36
C PHE A 263 1.51 -12.45 2.29
N ARG A 264 1.27 -12.91 3.49
CA ARG A 264 2.31 -13.14 4.49
C ARG A 264 2.20 -14.56 5.03
N LEU A 265 3.35 -15.18 5.24
CA LEU A 265 3.43 -16.51 5.82
C LEU A 265 4.38 -16.51 7.02
N SER A 266 4.12 -17.36 8.01
CA SER A 266 5.12 -17.66 9.04
C SER A 266 6.39 -18.22 8.37
N LEU A 267 7.54 -18.07 9.03
CA LEU A 267 8.79 -18.67 8.54
C LEU A 267 8.65 -20.20 8.34
N LYS A 268 7.86 -20.85 9.17
CA LYS A 268 7.58 -22.29 9.06
C LYS A 268 6.84 -22.64 7.77
N ASP A 269 5.78 -21.89 7.45
CA ASP A 269 4.95 -22.16 6.27
C ASP A 269 5.65 -21.75 4.98
N ALA A 270 6.41 -20.67 5.02
CA ALA A 270 7.18 -20.18 3.88
C ALA A 270 8.26 -21.17 3.41
N ARG A 271 8.79 -22.00 4.29
CA ARG A 271 9.79 -23.03 3.91
C ARG A 271 9.34 -23.95 2.79
N LYS A 272 8.05 -24.16 2.62
CA LYS A 272 7.48 -24.97 1.54
C LYS A 272 7.78 -24.44 0.13
N PHE A 273 8.09 -23.15 0.02
CA PHE A 273 8.39 -22.49 -1.26
C PHE A 273 9.88 -22.60 -1.64
N PHE A 274 10.78 -22.85 -0.70
CA PHE A 274 12.23 -22.70 -0.89
C PHE A 274 13.00 -24.01 -1.03
N GLY A 275 12.34 -25.15 -1.14
CA GLY A 275 12.98 -26.46 -1.36
C GLY A 275 14.03 -26.85 -0.30
N VAL A 276 14.94 -27.76 -0.66
CA VAL A 276 15.93 -28.36 0.28
C VAL A 276 16.99 -27.36 0.77
N GLY A 277 17.20 -26.24 0.07
CA GLY A 277 18.18 -25.20 0.46
C GLY A 277 17.69 -24.24 1.55
N GLY A 278 16.40 -24.29 1.89
CA GLY A 278 15.80 -23.45 2.93
C GLY A 278 15.66 -21.97 2.55
N LEU A 279 15.04 -21.21 3.45
CA LEU A 279 14.96 -19.74 3.36
C LEU A 279 16.38 -19.15 3.35
N PRO A 280 16.65 -18.15 2.51
CA PRO A 280 17.85 -17.35 2.66
C PRO A 280 17.86 -16.75 4.09
N ALA A 281 19.02 -16.73 4.72
CA ALA A 281 19.16 -16.13 6.04
C ALA A 281 18.63 -14.69 6.01
N PRO A 282 17.89 -14.24 7.04
CA PRO A 282 17.50 -12.84 7.13
C PRO A 282 18.75 -11.98 7.04
N PHE A 283 18.71 -10.93 6.24
CA PHE A 283 19.81 -9.97 6.14
C PHE A 283 19.96 -9.28 7.50
N GLN A 284 20.86 -9.78 8.31
CA GLN A 284 21.25 -9.13 9.55
C GLN A 284 22.34 -8.11 9.19
N LEU A 285 21.97 -6.83 9.24
CA LEU A 285 22.99 -5.82 9.44
C LEU A 285 23.71 -6.13 10.76
N PRO A 286 25.04 -6.23 10.78
CA PRO A 286 25.74 -6.29 12.06
C PRO A 286 25.35 -5.03 12.84
N VAL A 287 24.62 -5.21 13.93
CA VAL A 287 24.36 -4.13 14.88
C VAL A 287 25.74 -3.82 15.48
N PRO A 288 26.33 -2.64 15.26
CA PRO A 288 27.55 -2.28 15.94
C PRO A 288 27.27 -2.33 17.45
N ALA A 289 28.04 -3.09 18.17
CA ALA A 289 28.05 -3.01 19.61
C ALA A 289 28.63 -1.63 19.99
N GLY A 290 27.75 -0.67 20.22
CA GLY A 290 28.12 0.71 20.55
C GLY A 290 27.03 1.67 20.07
N GLU A 291 26.63 2.54 20.95
CA GLU A 291 25.63 3.58 20.75
C GLU A 291 25.83 4.32 19.44
N CYS A 292 24.78 4.39 18.63
CA CYS A 292 24.72 5.28 17.48
C CYS A 292 24.90 6.72 17.98
N PRO A 293 25.97 7.46 17.61
CA PRO A 293 26.04 8.86 17.95
C PRO A 293 24.87 9.57 17.24
N VAL A 294 23.96 10.06 18.03
CA VAL A 294 22.92 10.99 17.57
C VAL A 294 23.66 12.16 16.93
N LEU A 295 23.50 12.36 15.64
CA LEU A 295 23.86 13.59 14.96
C LEU A 295 22.93 14.69 15.53
N ALA A 296 23.35 15.25 16.66
CA ALA A 296 22.82 16.48 17.18
C ALA A 296 23.55 17.63 16.47
N ASP A 297 22.73 18.52 15.93
CA ASP A 297 23.02 19.92 15.66
C ASP A 297 24.14 20.28 14.67
N GLU A 298 23.76 20.49 13.40
CA GLU A 298 24.24 21.61 12.60
C GLU A 298 23.15 22.12 11.66
N VAL A 299 22.21 22.90 12.20
CA VAL A 299 21.43 23.89 11.43
C VAL A 299 21.37 25.16 12.28
N ALA A 300 22.45 25.92 12.21
CA ALA A 300 22.46 27.34 12.58
C ALA A 300 23.55 28.04 11.78
N ALA A 301 23.20 28.60 10.62
CA ALA A 301 23.66 29.85 10.03
C ALA A 301 22.97 30.07 8.66
#